data_5eda290db5e73f765d0645f5fc77696d
#
_entry.id   5eda290db5e73f765d0645f5fc77696d
#
_cell.length_a   1.000
_cell.length_b   1.000
_cell.length_c   1.000
_cell.angle_alpha   90.00
_cell.angle_beta   90.00
_cell.angle_gamma   90.00
#
_symmetry.space_group_name_H-M   'P 1'
#
loop_
_entity.id
_entity.type
_entity.pdbx_description
1 polymer ?
#
loop_
_entity_poly.entity_id
_entity_poly.type
_entity_poly.pdbx_seq_one_letter_code
_entity_poly.pdbx_strand_id
1 'polypeptide(L)'
;MLLTLVTIADTGTVTAAADRLAYTQSTVSMQLNRLEAAIGVPLHERDGRRIRFTAEGQKLVGYARKMLELNNEALDDVQQRQVSGELNLGIPEDYAFLLTSVLSQFNRRFPAVQLQVTCRSSVELVKHVQAGDMDLAIVTRQARSPGGEVILREPLLWAVGAHAQPSLADPIPLAFYSPGADVFRDVAEQALANAGRDWRMAYSSQSMTGLMPVVAAGLAVAVITRNMLTPQLRVLDERSGMPTLQSVEIALHRPSGRPSEPVKQLAELIRSHLSAAE
;
A
#
# COMPACT_ATOMS: atom_id res chain seq x y z
N MET A 1 -9.23 13.17 -23.13
CA MET A 1 -10.00 11.92 -23.25
C MET A 1 -9.34 10.75 -22.50
N LEU A 2 -8.06 10.40 -22.75
CA LEU A 2 -7.41 9.31 -22.00
C LEU A 2 -7.32 9.59 -20.49
N LEU A 3 -6.96 10.82 -20.10
CA LEU A 3 -6.95 11.23 -18.68
C LEU A 3 -8.35 11.08 -18.04
N THR A 4 -9.39 11.47 -18.76
CA THR A 4 -10.78 11.33 -18.29
C THR A 4 -11.17 9.88 -18.08
N LEU A 5 -10.81 8.99 -19.03
CA LEU A 5 -11.04 7.55 -18.93
C LEU A 5 -10.38 6.97 -17.67
N VAL A 6 -9.11 7.28 -17.44
CA VAL A 6 -8.34 6.82 -16.28
C VAL A 6 -8.94 7.38 -14.99
N THR A 7 -9.29 8.68 -14.96
CA THR A 7 -9.88 9.29 -13.75
C THR A 7 -11.24 8.68 -13.40
N ILE A 8 -12.07 8.34 -14.40
CA ILE A 8 -13.35 7.61 -14.15
C ILE A 8 -13.05 6.22 -13.58
N ALA A 9 -12.05 5.51 -14.12
CA ALA A 9 -11.65 4.19 -13.60
C ALA A 9 -11.21 4.24 -12.14
N ASP A 10 -10.48 5.30 -11.76
CA ASP A 10 -9.97 5.49 -10.40
C ASP A 10 -11.06 5.93 -9.41
N THR A 11 -12.07 6.69 -9.87
CA THR A 11 -13.10 7.27 -8.99
C THR A 11 -14.44 6.54 -9.03
N GLY A 12 -14.65 5.67 -10.02
CA GLY A 12 -15.85 4.86 -10.20
C GLY A 12 -17.09 5.61 -10.69
N THR A 13 -17.09 6.98 -10.72
CA THR A 13 -18.25 7.77 -11.12
C THR A 13 -17.88 8.98 -11.98
N VAL A 14 -18.80 9.40 -12.86
CA VAL A 14 -18.64 10.62 -13.67
C VAL A 14 -18.54 11.87 -12.79
N THR A 15 -19.31 11.94 -11.70
CA THR A 15 -19.33 13.08 -10.78
C THR A 15 -17.97 13.24 -10.10
N ALA A 16 -17.45 12.20 -9.46
CA ALA A 16 -16.16 12.26 -8.78
C ALA A 16 -14.98 12.51 -9.75
N ALA A 17 -15.07 11.99 -10.98
CA ALA A 17 -14.10 12.30 -12.03
C ALA A 17 -14.16 13.77 -12.47
N ALA A 18 -15.36 14.33 -12.59
CA ALA A 18 -15.56 15.75 -12.93
C ALA A 18 -14.96 16.68 -11.86
N ASP A 19 -15.24 16.39 -10.59
CA ASP A 19 -14.69 17.14 -9.45
C ASP A 19 -13.14 17.06 -9.44
N ARG A 20 -12.57 15.87 -9.63
CA ARG A 20 -11.12 15.67 -9.63
C ARG A 20 -10.40 16.36 -10.80
N LEU A 21 -11.07 16.47 -11.97
CA LEU A 21 -10.52 17.10 -13.18
C LEU A 21 -10.86 18.58 -13.29
N ALA A 22 -11.63 19.15 -12.36
CA ALA A 22 -12.20 20.49 -12.44
C ALA A 22 -13.02 20.72 -13.75
N TYR A 23 -13.76 19.68 -14.17
CA TYR A 23 -14.65 19.70 -15.32
C TYR A 23 -16.12 19.63 -14.90
N THR A 24 -17.02 19.89 -15.84
CA THR A 24 -18.44 19.56 -15.66
C THR A 24 -18.70 18.09 -15.94
N GLN A 25 -19.73 17.50 -15.32
CA GLN A 25 -20.14 16.12 -15.59
C GLN A 25 -20.48 15.89 -17.08
N SER A 26 -21.08 16.89 -17.73
CA SER A 26 -21.36 16.87 -19.17
C SER A 26 -20.08 16.77 -20.00
N THR A 27 -19.03 17.50 -19.64
CA THR A 27 -17.72 17.46 -20.30
C THR A 27 -17.10 16.07 -20.17
N VAL A 28 -17.10 15.50 -18.96
CA VAL A 28 -16.57 14.17 -18.70
C VAL A 28 -17.31 13.09 -19.50
N SER A 29 -18.65 13.11 -19.47
CA SER A 29 -19.50 12.19 -20.25
C SER A 29 -19.26 12.33 -21.74
N MET A 30 -19.19 13.57 -22.25
CA MET A 30 -18.91 13.82 -23.67
C MET A 30 -17.54 13.29 -24.10
N GLN A 31 -16.52 13.46 -23.28
CA GLN A 31 -15.16 12.96 -23.57
C GLN A 31 -15.13 11.43 -23.59
N LEU A 32 -15.82 10.77 -22.68
CA LEU A 32 -15.92 9.31 -22.65
C LEU A 32 -16.64 8.77 -23.90
N ASN A 33 -17.80 9.36 -24.25
CA ASN A 33 -18.56 8.98 -25.45
C ASN A 33 -17.77 9.23 -26.74
N ARG A 34 -17.02 10.32 -26.84
CA ARG A 34 -16.15 10.58 -27.99
C ARG A 34 -15.01 9.57 -28.10
N LEU A 35 -14.45 9.15 -26.98
CA LEU A 35 -13.42 8.11 -26.97
C LEU A 35 -14.00 6.77 -27.45
N GLU A 36 -15.16 6.39 -26.94
CA GLU A 36 -15.88 5.18 -27.34
C GLU A 36 -16.20 5.18 -28.84
N ALA A 37 -16.73 6.30 -29.35
CA ALA A 37 -16.98 6.47 -30.77
C ALA A 37 -15.70 6.41 -31.64
N ALA A 38 -14.60 6.93 -31.14
CA ALA A 38 -13.32 6.90 -31.87
C ALA A 38 -12.70 5.48 -31.90
N ILE A 39 -12.90 4.68 -30.86
CA ILE A 39 -12.42 3.29 -30.78
C ILE A 39 -13.37 2.33 -31.52
N GLY A 40 -14.66 2.67 -31.60
CA GLY A 40 -15.67 1.89 -32.34
C GLY A 40 -16.23 0.68 -31.61
N VAL A 41 -15.92 0.53 -30.29
CA VAL A 41 -16.46 -0.53 -29.44
C VAL A 41 -16.95 0.05 -28.12
N PRO A 42 -17.97 -0.54 -27.48
CA PRO A 42 -18.42 -0.13 -26.16
C PRO A 42 -17.30 -0.27 -25.12
N LEU A 43 -16.99 0.81 -24.41
CA LEU A 43 -15.96 0.83 -23.38
C LEU A 43 -16.54 0.76 -21.98
N HIS A 44 -17.82 1.12 -21.82
CA HIS A 44 -18.46 1.17 -20.52
C HIS A 44 -19.95 0.83 -20.58
N GLU A 45 -20.47 0.44 -19.43
CA GLU A 45 -21.89 0.26 -19.17
C GLU A 45 -22.27 1.14 -17.96
N ARG A 46 -23.52 1.61 -17.95
CA ARG A 46 -24.06 2.38 -16.82
C ARG A 46 -24.75 1.41 -15.85
N ASP A 47 -24.25 1.39 -14.64
CA ASP A 47 -24.87 0.70 -13.50
C ASP A 47 -25.34 1.76 -12.48
N GLY A 48 -26.51 2.32 -12.70
CA GLY A 48 -27.02 3.44 -11.93
C GLY A 48 -26.15 4.69 -12.02
N ARG A 49 -25.54 5.08 -10.91
CA ARG A 49 -24.61 6.23 -10.84
C ARG A 49 -23.15 5.83 -11.09
N ARG A 50 -22.83 4.54 -11.14
CA ARG A 50 -21.48 4.03 -11.37
C ARG A 50 -21.24 3.76 -12.84
N ILE A 51 -19.98 3.85 -13.23
CA ILE A 51 -19.48 3.42 -14.54
C ILE A 51 -18.80 2.07 -14.35
N ARG A 52 -19.25 1.08 -15.09
CA ARG A 52 -18.60 -0.23 -15.18
C ARG A 52 -17.94 -0.35 -16.54
N PHE A 53 -16.63 -0.57 -16.56
CA PHE A 53 -15.92 -0.75 -17.82
C PHE A 53 -16.13 -2.17 -18.37
N THR A 54 -16.30 -2.28 -19.69
CA THR A 54 -16.26 -3.54 -20.42
C THR A 54 -14.84 -4.13 -20.39
N ALA A 55 -14.67 -5.36 -20.87
CA ALA A 55 -13.33 -5.97 -20.99
C ALA A 55 -12.42 -5.13 -21.91
N GLU A 56 -12.97 -4.58 -22.99
CA GLU A 56 -12.30 -3.66 -23.91
C GLU A 56 -11.95 -2.34 -23.22
N GLY A 57 -12.88 -1.79 -22.42
CA GLY A 57 -12.69 -0.60 -21.63
C GLY A 57 -11.56 -0.76 -20.61
N GLN A 58 -11.50 -1.88 -19.89
CA GLN A 58 -10.43 -2.18 -18.94
C GLN A 58 -9.06 -2.30 -19.62
N LYS A 59 -8.98 -2.96 -20.79
CA LYS A 59 -7.75 -3.00 -21.59
C LYS A 59 -7.30 -1.60 -21.99
N LEU A 60 -8.24 -0.76 -22.46
CA LEU A 60 -7.94 0.60 -22.87
C LEU A 60 -7.49 1.46 -21.67
N VAL A 61 -8.07 1.30 -20.49
CA VAL A 61 -7.59 1.96 -19.25
C VAL A 61 -6.14 1.62 -18.97
N GLY A 62 -5.75 0.33 -19.11
CA GLY A 62 -4.36 -0.09 -18.93
C GLY A 62 -3.39 0.55 -19.93
N TYR A 63 -3.78 0.63 -21.21
CA TYR A 63 -2.97 1.33 -22.23
C TYR A 63 -2.97 2.85 -22.03
N ALA A 64 -4.11 3.44 -21.64
CA ALA A 64 -4.22 4.87 -21.38
C ALA A 64 -3.28 5.33 -20.25
N ARG A 65 -3.15 4.53 -19.19
CA ARG A 65 -2.18 4.81 -18.11
C ARG A 65 -0.75 4.85 -18.64
N LYS A 66 -0.34 3.85 -19.42
CA LYS A 66 1.01 3.80 -20.04
C LYS A 66 1.26 4.97 -20.99
N MET A 67 0.27 5.37 -21.78
CA MET A 67 0.40 6.52 -22.70
C MET A 67 0.53 7.83 -21.95
N LEU A 68 -0.22 8.02 -20.87
CA LEU A 68 -0.13 9.21 -20.02
C LEU A 68 1.21 9.26 -19.26
N GLU A 69 1.70 8.11 -18.82
CA GLU A 69 3.02 7.98 -18.20
C GLU A 69 4.14 8.40 -19.20
N LEU A 70 4.12 7.84 -20.41
CA LEU A 70 5.07 8.18 -21.46
C LEU A 70 4.99 9.66 -21.89
N ASN A 71 3.77 10.22 -21.96
CA ASN A 71 3.60 11.64 -22.23
C ASN A 71 4.23 12.53 -21.14
N ASN A 72 4.08 12.14 -19.88
CA ASN A 72 4.69 12.86 -18.77
C ASN A 72 6.22 12.73 -18.81
N GLU A 73 6.75 11.53 -19.08
CA GLU A 73 8.20 11.32 -19.30
C GLU A 73 8.74 12.23 -20.40
N ALA A 74 8.05 12.29 -21.54
CA ALA A 74 8.45 13.14 -22.66
C ALA A 74 8.42 14.65 -22.30
N LEU A 75 7.40 15.09 -21.55
CA LEU A 75 7.32 16.48 -21.12
C LEU A 75 8.42 16.85 -20.12
N ASP A 76 8.73 15.95 -19.18
CA ASP A 76 9.78 16.15 -18.18
C ASP A 76 11.15 16.20 -18.88
N ASP A 77 11.39 15.34 -19.87
CA ASP A 77 12.62 15.29 -20.67
C ASP A 77 12.81 16.57 -21.52
N VAL A 78 11.76 16.99 -22.26
CA VAL A 78 11.80 18.19 -23.10
C VAL A 78 11.95 19.48 -22.28
N GLN A 79 11.36 19.54 -21.07
CA GLN A 79 11.47 20.71 -20.21
C GLN A 79 12.83 20.82 -19.51
N GLN A 80 13.74 19.86 -19.72
CA GLN A 80 15.08 19.80 -19.10
C GLN A 80 15.05 20.04 -17.57
N ARG A 81 13.95 19.74 -16.92
CA ARG A 81 13.86 19.74 -15.48
C ARG A 81 14.55 18.49 -14.95
N GLN A 82 15.87 18.46 -15.01
CA GLN A 82 16.64 17.51 -14.23
C GLN A 82 16.43 17.86 -12.75
N VAL A 83 15.31 17.37 -12.22
CA VAL A 83 15.09 17.39 -10.79
C VAL A 83 16.11 16.43 -10.20
N SER A 84 17.13 16.98 -9.55
CA SER A 84 18.21 16.23 -8.91
C SER A 84 18.18 16.49 -7.40
N GLY A 85 18.87 15.67 -6.66
CA GLY A 85 19.01 15.78 -5.22
C GLY A 85 18.84 14.44 -4.54
N GLU A 86 18.77 14.47 -3.22
CA GLU A 86 18.52 13.29 -2.40
C GLU A 86 17.06 13.28 -1.91
N LEU A 87 16.48 12.09 -1.81
CA LEU A 87 15.17 11.86 -1.23
C LEU A 87 15.25 10.67 -0.26
N ASN A 88 14.87 10.89 0.98
CA ASN A 88 14.89 9.90 2.05
C ASN A 88 13.49 9.34 2.28
N LEU A 89 13.29 8.07 1.91
CA LEU A 89 12.04 7.32 2.11
C LEU A 89 12.19 6.35 3.27
N GLY A 90 11.32 6.46 4.25
CA GLY A 90 11.18 5.50 5.34
C GLY A 90 10.08 4.49 5.09
N ILE A 91 10.34 3.21 5.41
CA ILE A 91 9.34 2.16 5.27
C ILE A 91 9.65 1.02 6.26
N PRO A 92 8.64 0.43 6.94
CA PRO A 92 8.84 -0.81 7.67
C PRO A 92 9.17 -1.97 6.72
N GLU A 93 9.92 -2.97 7.19
CA GLU A 93 10.29 -4.15 6.39
C GLU A 93 9.05 -4.86 5.80
N ASP A 94 7.94 -4.85 6.52
CA ASP A 94 6.69 -5.51 6.15
C ASP A 94 6.09 -5.01 4.83
N TYR A 95 6.39 -3.77 4.45
CA TYR A 95 5.84 -3.11 3.26
C TYR A 95 6.86 -2.88 2.16
N ALA A 96 8.14 -3.17 2.40
CA ALA A 96 9.22 -2.85 1.45
C ALA A 96 8.98 -3.45 0.05
N PHE A 97 8.48 -4.69 0.00
CA PHE A 97 8.21 -5.37 -1.27
C PHE A 97 7.03 -4.78 -2.05
N LEU A 98 6.09 -4.10 -1.39
CA LEU A 98 4.97 -3.43 -2.07
C LEU A 98 5.43 -2.29 -2.98
N LEU A 99 6.61 -1.72 -2.73
CA LEU A 99 7.10 -0.56 -3.46
C LEU A 99 7.95 -0.90 -4.69
N THR A 100 8.15 -2.16 -5.03
CA THR A 100 9.04 -2.55 -6.14
C THR A 100 8.69 -1.84 -7.45
N SER A 101 7.42 -1.83 -7.82
CA SER A 101 6.93 -1.15 -9.03
C SER A 101 6.96 0.36 -8.90
N VAL A 102 6.62 0.92 -7.73
CA VAL A 102 6.65 2.36 -7.43
C VAL A 102 8.07 2.90 -7.56
N LEU A 103 9.05 2.22 -6.94
CA LEU A 103 10.46 2.63 -6.99
C LEU A 103 11.01 2.57 -8.41
N SER A 104 10.64 1.54 -9.18
CA SER A 104 11.02 1.42 -10.59
C SER A 104 10.45 2.57 -11.44
N GLN A 105 9.18 2.92 -11.25
CA GLN A 105 8.53 4.03 -11.96
C GLN A 105 9.14 5.38 -11.55
N PHE A 106 9.37 5.58 -10.25
CA PHE A 106 9.98 6.79 -9.74
C PHE A 106 11.39 7.00 -10.30
N ASN A 107 12.23 5.97 -10.31
CA ASN A 107 13.60 6.06 -10.83
C ASN A 107 13.64 6.36 -12.34
N ARG A 108 12.71 5.82 -13.13
CA ARG A 108 12.58 6.17 -14.54
C ARG A 108 12.23 7.63 -14.76
N ARG A 109 11.34 8.18 -13.91
CA ARG A 109 10.86 9.55 -14.02
C ARG A 109 11.85 10.58 -13.48
N PHE A 110 12.63 10.22 -12.47
CA PHE A 110 13.60 11.09 -11.78
C PHE A 110 14.97 10.40 -11.68
N PRO A 111 15.64 10.11 -12.81
CA PRO A 111 16.88 9.34 -12.81
C PRO A 111 18.05 10.05 -12.11
N ALA A 112 17.98 11.38 -11.96
CA ALA A 112 18.99 12.18 -11.26
C ALA A 112 18.70 12.39 -9.77
N VAL A 113 17.59 11.82 -9.24
CA VAL A 113 17.27 11.83 -7.80
C VAL A 113 17.85 10.57 -7.16
N GLN A 114 18.75 10.77 -6.21
CA GLN A 114 19.27 9.70 -5.37
C GLN A 114 18.22 9.37 -4.30
N LEU A 115 17.56 8.20 -4.43
CA LEU A 115 16.60 7.72 -3.46
C LEU A 115 17.29 6.85 -2.40
N GLN A 116 17.23 7.28 -1.15
CA GLN A 116 17.65 6.49 0.01
C GLN A 116 16.43 5.86 0.66
N VAL A 117 16.42 4.53 0.80
CA VAL A 117 15.34 3.78 1.46
C VAL A 117 15.85 3.29 2.81
N THR A 118 15.17 3.68 3.88
CA THR A 118 15.52 3.31 5.25
C THR A 118 14.42 2.44 5.84
N CYS A 119 14.77 1.20 6.24
CA CYS A 119 13.86 0.30 6.93
C CYS A 119 14.00 0.46 8.44
N ARG A 120 12.93 0.87 9.12
CA ARG A 120 12.85 0.99 10.58
C ARG A 120 11.41 0.76 11.05
N SER A 121 11.24 0.69 12.36
CA SER A 121 9.90 0.64 12.96
C SER A 121 9.08 1.91 12.65
N SER A 122 7.76 1.76 12.54
CA SER A 122 6.84 2.88 12.27
C SER A 122 7.01 4.04 13.27
N VAL A 123 7.28 3.73 14.54
CA VAL A 123 7.51 4.76 15.58
C VAL A 123 8.77 5.57 15.32
N GLU A 124 9.86 4.91 14.94
CA GLU A 124 11.12 5.59 14.61
C GLU A 124 10.98 6.42 13.34
N LEU A 125 10.32 5.89 12.32
CA LEU A 125 10.09 6.62 11.07
C LEU A 125 9.31 7.91 11.29
N VAL A 126 8.24 7.87 12.09
CA VAL A 126 7.48 9.10 12.42
C VAL A 126 8.36 10.13 13.13
N LYS A 127 9.24 9.70 14.05
CA LYS A 127 10.18 10.61 14.71
C LYS A 127 11.15 11.26 13.73
N HIS A 128 11.72 10.49 12.80
CA HIS A 128 12.61 11.01 11.75
C HIS A 128 11.91 12.01 10.83
N VAL A 129 10.66 11.73 10.43
CA VAL A 129 9.86 12.68 9.65
C VAL A 129 9.62 13.97 10.44
N GLN A 130 9.28 13.89 11.73
CA GLN A 130 9.05 15.07 12.58
C GLN A 130 10.32 15.87 12.81
N ALA A 131 11.47 15.21 12.88
CA ALA A 131 12.78 15.86 13.00
C ALA A 131 13.26 16.51 11.69
N GLY A 132 12.63 16.18 10.54
CA GLY A 132 13.04 16.66 9.22
C GLY A 132 14.20 15.86 8.60
N ASP A 133 14.57 14.72 9.20
CA ASP A 133 15.62 13.83 8.71
C ASP A 133 15.13 12.92 7.57
N MET A 134 13.84 12.95 7.27
CA MET A 134 13.19 12.09 6.31
C MET A 134 12.11 12.85 5.55
N ASP A 135 12.07 12.70 4.23
CA ASP A 135 11.16 13.43 3.34
C ASP A 135 9.78 12.80 3.26
N LEU A 136 9.72 11.47 3.37
CA LEU A 136 8.50 10.69 3.24
C LEU A 136 8.62 9.40 4.03
N ALA A 137 7.58 8.96 4.72
CA ALA A 137 7.54 7.65 5.34
C ALA A 137 6.19 6.99 5.18
N ILE A 138 6.21 5.68 4.89
CA ILE A 138 5.06 4.80 5.02
C ILE A 138 5.12 4.17 6.40
N VAL A 139 4.02 4.15 7.13
CA VAL A 139 3.99 3.60 8.48
C VAL A 139 2.68 2.87 8.75
N THR A 140 2.70 1.88 9.61
CA THR A 140 1.49 1.39 10.26
C THR A 140 1.08 2.42 11.30
N ARG A 141 -0.12 2.98 11.13
CA ARG A 141 -0.66 4.00 12.02
C ARG A 141 -0.86 3.44 13.43
N GLN A 142 -0.53 4.23 14.42
CA GLN A 142 -0.60 3.82 15.83
C GLN A 142 -1.48 4.79 16.62
N ALA A 143 -2.13 4.29 17.67
CA ALA A 143 -2.93 5.12 18.56
C ALA A 143 -2.11 6.27 19.21
N ARG A 144 -0.82 6.02 19.46
CA ARG A 144 0.12 7.00 20.02
C ARG A 144 0.71 7.96 18.99
N SER A 145 0.51 7.70 17.68
CA SER A 145 0.96 8.53 16.57
C SER A 145 -0.09 8.54 15.46
N PRO A 146 -1.26 9.18 15.73
CA PRO A 146 -2.43 9.11 14.84
C PRO A 146 -2.31 9.97 13.59
N GLY A 147 -1.19 10.68 13.40
CA GLY A 147 -0.96 11.55 12.24
C GLY A 147 -0.81 10.79 10.92
N GLY A 148 -0.48 11.54 9.86
CA GLY A 148 -0.31 11.01 8.52
C GLY A 148 -1.62 10.89 7.73
N GLU A 149 -1.49 10.76 6.43
CA GLU A 149 -2.59 10.52 5.49
C GLU A 149 -2.81 9.01 5.38
N VAL A 150 -3.97 8.50 5.77
CA VAL A 150 -4.30 7.06 5.61
C VAL A 150 -4.45 6.76 4.12
N ILE A 151 -3.69 5.79 3.62
CA ILE A 151 -3.62 5.41 2.21
C ILE A 151 -4.12 3.99 1.93
N LEU A 152 -4.18 3.14 2.96
CA LEU A 152 -4.63 1.75 2.84
C LEU A 152 -5.12 1.25 4.21
N ARG A 153 -6.09 0.33 4.19
CA ARG A 153 -6.45 -0.53 5.31
C ARG A 153 -6.03 -1.96 5.01
N GLU A 154 -5.07 -2.45 5.78
CA GLU A 154 -4.45 -3.76 5.56
C GLU A 154 -5.00 -4.77 6.55
N PRO A 155 -5.60 -5.90 6.09
CA PRO A 155 -6.00 -6.98 6.96
C PRO A 155 -4.77 -7.72 7.50
N LEU A 156 -4.79 -8.02 8.80
CA LEU A 156 -3.79 -8.86 9.43
C LEU A 156 -4.22 -10.32 9.41
N LEU A 157 -3.24 -11.22 9.28
CA LEU A 157 -3.43 -12.65 9.16
C LEU A 157 -2.56 -13.38 10.19
N TRP A 158 -3.12 -14.42 10.81
CA TRP A 158 -2.32 -15.40 11.53
C TRP A 158 -1.63 -16.32 10.53
N ALA A 159 -0.34 -16.51 10.65
CA ALA A 159 0.43 -17.33 9.73
C ALA A 159 1.35 -18.33 10.45
N VAL A 160 1.55 -19.46 9.80
CA VAL A 160 2.45 -20.53 10.22
C VAL A 160 3.01 -21.23 8.99
N GLY A 161 4.04 -22.06 9.14
CA GLY A 161 4.59 -22.85 8.05
C GLY A 161 3.53 -23.70 7.33
N ALA A 162 3.58 -23.72 5.99
CA ALA A 162 2.56 -24.35 5.15
C ALA A 162 2.30 -25.83 5.48
N HIS A 163 3.35 -26.55 5.83
CA HIS A 163 3.29 -27.98 6.18
C HIS A 163 3.37 -28.24 7.70
N ALA A 164 3.48 -27.17 8.49
CA ALA A 164 3.58 -27.29 9.93
C ALA A 164 2.23 -27.60 10.57
N GLN A 165 2.26 -28.37 11.66
CA GLN A 165 1.14 -28.61 12.55
C GLN A 165 1.49 -28.04 13.93
N PRO A 166 1.39 -26.70 14.12
CA PRO A 166 1.72 -26.10 15.39
C PRO A 166 0.75 -26.58 16.46
N SER A 167 1.24 -26.71 17.68
CA SER A 167 0.33 -26.81 18.82
C SER A 167 -0.39 -25.49 19.00
N LEU A 168 -1.69 -25.48 18.77
CA LEU A 168 -2.56 -24.36 19.08
C LEU A 168 -3.27 -24.50 20.45
N ALA A 169 -2.79 -25.44 21.27
CA ALA A 169 -3.18 -25.53 22.67
C ALA A 169 -2.59 -24.34 23.45
N ASP A 170 -3.34 -23.86 24.42
CA ASP A 170 -2.88 -22.77 25.27
C ASP A 170 -1.73 -23.22 26.20
N PRO A 171 -0.72 -22.41 26.39
CA PRO A 171 -0.51 -21.10 25.78
C PRO A 171 0.05 -21.20 24.35
N ILE A 172 -0.60 -20.49 23.38
CA ILE A 172 -0.22 -20.49 21.97
C ILE A 172 1.19 -19.89 21.82
N PRO A 173 2.14 -20.57 21.12
CA PRO A 173 3.47 -20.01 20.89
C PRO A 173 3.43 -18.95 19.79
N LEU A 174 3.71 -17.70 20.13
CA LEU A 174 3.73 -16.59 19.19
C LEU A 174 5.15 -16.08 18.93
N ALA A 175 5.34 -15.53 17.73
CA ALA A 175 6.55 -14.86 17.30
C ALA A 175 6.23 -13.42 16.94
N PHE A 176 6.96 -12.46 17.53
CA PHE A 176 6.76 -11.04 17.32
C PHE A 176 8.06 -10.29 17.12
N TYR A 177 7.95 -9.09 16.58
CA TYR A 177 9.03 -8.11 16.68
C TYR A 177 9.41 -7.83 18.14
N SER A 178 10.63 -7.41 18.37
CA SER A 178 11.11 -7.03 19.71
C SER A 178 10.26 -5.95 20.36
N PRO A 179 10.13 -5.95 21.71
CA PRO A 179 9.18 -5.11 22.42
C PRO A 179 9.35 -3.61 22.14
N GLY A 180 8.23 -2.94 21.99
CA GLY A 180 8.14 -1.48 22.05
C GLY A 180 7.53 -0.79 20.84
N ALA A 181 7.28 -1.45 19.72
CA ALA A 181 6.82 -0.79 18.51
C ALA A 181 5.95 -1.64 17.57
N ASP A 182 5.34 -2.72 18.07
CA ASP A 182 4.66 -3.69 17.21
C ASP A 182 3.14 -3.58 17.35
N VAL A 183 2.53 -2.83 16.42
CA VAL A 183 1.05 -2.72 16.33
C VAL A 183 0.42 -4.10 16.08
N PHE A 184 1.11 -5.00 15.38
CA PHE A 184 0.60 -6.35 15.11
C PHE A 184 0.49 -7.16 16.39
N ARG A 185 1.43 -6.96 17.31
CA ARG A 185 1.39 -7.54 18.63
C ARG A 185 0.19 -7.03 19.42
N ASP A 186 -0.03 -5.72 19.47
CA ASP A 186 -1.18 -5.13 20.18
C ASP A 186 -2.51 -5.69 19.65
N VAL A 187 -2.66 -5.82 18.33
CA VAL A 187 -3.85 -6.40 17.68
C VAL A 187 -4.00 -7.89 18.03
N ALA A 188 -2.89 -8.64 18.02
CA ALA A 188 -2.90 -10.07 18.37
C ALA A 188 -3.30 -10.30 19.83
N GLU A 189 -2.69 -9.57 20.76
CA GLU A 189 -2.98 -9.64 22.18
C GLU A 189 -4.45 -9.33 22.46
N GLN A 190 -4.99 -8.28 21.85
CA GLN A 190 -6.39 -7.91 22.01
C GLN A 190 -7.34 -8.99 21.45
N ALA A 191 -7.02 -9.55 20.27
CA ALA A 191 -7.84 -10.60 19.66
C ALA A 191 -7.88 -11.88 20.52
N LEU A 192 -6.71 -12.31 21.01
CA LEU A 192 -6.60 -13.50 21.88
C LEU A 192 -7.29 -13.29 23.23
N ALA A 193 -7.10 -12.12 23.85
CA ALA A 193 -7.79 -11.77 25.11
C ALA A 193 -9.31 -11.80 24.96
N ASN A 194 -9.84 -11.24 23.86
CA ASN A 194 -11.28 -11.26 23.58
C ASN A 194 -11.81 -12.68 23.34
N ALA A 195 -10.97 -13.58 22.83
CA ALA A 195 -11.30 -14.99 22.61
C ALA A 195 -11.05 -15.89 23.85
N GLY A 196 -10.54 -15.33 24.95
CA GLY A 196 -10.18 -16.08 26.16
C GLY A 196 -9.05 -17.08 25.92
N ARG A 197 -8.12 -16.79 25.00
CA ARG A 197 -7.01 -17.66 24.62
C ARG A 197 -5.70 -17.17 25.26
N ASP A 198 -4.98 -18.08 25.87
CA ASP A 198 -3.66 -17.80 26.44
C ASP A 198 -2.57 -17.96 25.37
N TRP A 199 -1.53 -17.14 25.48
CA TRP A 199 -0.39 -17.17 24.59
C TRP A 199 0.94 -16.98 25.35
N ARG A 200 2.03 -17.34 24.71
CA ARG A 200 3.39 -17.07 25.21
C ARG A 200 4.28 -16.55 24.12
N MET A 201 5.22 -15.68 24.45
CA MET A 201 6.30 -15.30 23.58
C MET A 201 7.22 -16.49 23.38
N ALA A 202 7.20 -17.10 22.19
CA ALA A 202 8.11 -18.19 21.84
C ALA A 202 9.39 -17.66 21.21
N TYR A 203 9.24 -16.64 20.33
CA TYR A 203 10.36 -16.00 19.63
C TYR A 203 10.14 -14.51 19.50
N SER A 204 11.23 -13.76 19.50
CA SER A 204 11.23 -12.33 19.16
C SER A 204 12.45 -12.01 18.28
N SER A 205 12.26 -11.09 17.34
CA SER A 205 13.32 -10.61 16.46
C SER A 205 13.12 -9.13 16.15
N GLN A 206 14.19 -8.40 15.87
CA GLN A 206 14.13 -7.03 15.37
C GLN A 206 14.03 -6.98 13.84
N SER A 207 13.97 -8.13 13.16
CA SER A 207 13.91 -8.24 11.72
C SER A 207 12.97 -9.37 11.30
N MET A 208 12.22 -9.14 10.22
CA MET A 208 11.41 -10.18 9.60
C MET A 208 12.25 -11.33 9.06
N THR A 209 13.44 -11.04 8.57
CA THR A 209 14.39 -12.07 8.11
C THR A 209 14.77 -13.06 9.22
N GLY A 210 14.82 -12.60 10.47
CA GLY A 210 15.05 -13.47 11.62
C GLY A 210 13.80 -14.20 12.12
N LEU A 211 12.62 -13.61 11.91
CA LEU A 211 11.35 -14.15 12.40
C LEU A 211 10.76 -15.20 11.46
N MET A 212 10.76 -14.94 10.15
CA MET A 212 10.10 -15.79 9.16
C MET A 212 10.57 -17.25 9.12
N PRO A 213 11.87 -17.60 9.27
CA PRO A 213 12.31 -18.98 9.35
C PRO A 213 11.69 -19.77 10.50
N VAL A 214 11.50 -19.11 11.66
CA VAL A 214 10.88 -19.73 12.84
C VAL A 214 9.41 -20.04 12.58
N VAL A 215 8.69 -19.11 11.93
CA VAL A 215 7.29 -19.28 11.55
C VAL A 215 7.15 -20.38 10.49
N ALA A 216 8.00 -20.35 9.45
CA ALA A 216 8.01 -21.36 8.38
C ALA A 216 8.31 -22.78 8.91
N ALA A 217 9.16 -22.89 9.92
CA ALA A 217 9.44 -24.16 10.60
C ALA A 217 8.27 -24.65 11.50
N GLY A 218 7.24 -23.82 11.70
CA GLY A 218 6.09 -24.15 12.54
C GLY A 218 6.35 -24.10 14.04
N LEU A 219 7.41 -23.44 14.47
CA LEU A 219 7.80 -23.34 15.88
C LEU A 219 7.01 -22.26 16.63
N ALA A 220 6.42 -21.32 15.89
CA ALA A 220 5.54 -20.30 16.41
C ALA A 220 4.57 -19.80 15.33
N VAL A 221 3.48 -19.18 15.77
CA VAL A 221 2.53 -18.45 14.92
C VAL A 221 2.92 -16.96 14.93
N ALA A 222 2.85 -16.31 13.77
CA ALA A 222 3.05 -14.86 13.66
C ALA A 222 1.81 -14.16 13.10
N VAL A 223 1.73 -12.86 13.35
CA VAL A 223 0.81 -11.96 12.66
C VAL A 223 1.56 -11.31 11.51
N ILE A 224 0.99 -11.39 10.31
CA ILE A 224 1.56 -10.86 9.10
C ILE A 224 0.52 -10.09 8.28
N THR A 225 0.96 -9.28 7.34
CA THR A 225 0.13 -8.71 6.28
C THR A 225 0.02 -9.67 5.10
N ARG A 226 -0.96 -9.46 4.23
CA ARG A 226 -1.20 -10.35 3.08
C ARG A 226 0.00 -10.42 2.12
N ASN A 227 0.70 -9.30 1.91
CA ASN A 227 1.88 -9.24 1.03
C ASN A 227 3.10 -10.01 1.54
N MET A 228 3.11 -10.36 2.84
CA MET A 228 4.16 -11.21 3.43
C MET A 228 3.88 -12.70 3.27
N LEU A 229 2.69 -13.07 2.80
CA LEU A 229 2.32 -14.47 2.61
C LEU A 229 3.10 -15.07 1.43
N THR A 230 3.88 -16.09 1.72
CA THR A 230 4.67 -16.85 0.73
C THR A 230 4.16 -18.28 0.62
N PRO A 231 4.53 -19.06 -0.42
CA PRO A 231 4.16 -20.47 -0.53
C PRO A 231 4.62 -21.34 0.65
N GLN A 232 5.59 -20.86 1.43
CA GLN A 232 6.09 -21.56 2.63
C GLN A 232 5.21 -21.34 3.86
N LEU A 233 4.21 -20.45 3.76
CA LEU A 233 3.30 -20.10 4.84
C LEU A 233 1.86 -20.45 4.48
N ARG A 234 1.06 -20.69 5.50
CA ARG A 234 -0.41 -20.77 5.40
C ARG A 234 -1.08 -19.91 6.47
N VAL A 235 -2.26 -19.46 6.15
CA VAL A 235 -3.09 -18.70 7.07
C VAL A 235 -3.79 -19.66 8.03
N LEU A 236 -3.87 -19.25 9.30
CA LEU A 236 -4.74 -19.83 10.31
C LEU A 236 -5.97 -18.93 10.47
N ASP A 237 -7.14 -19.52 10.42
CA ASP A 237 -8.43 -18.87 10.51
C ASP A 237 -9.24 -19.39 11.72
N GLU A 238 -10.49 -19.00 11.82
CA GLU A 238 -11.40 -19.45 12.86
C GLU A 238 -11.61 -20.97 12.86
N ARG A 239 -11.54 -21.64 11.70
CA ARG A 239 -11.60 -23.10 11.61
C ARG A 239 -10.38 -23.76 12.23
N SER A 240 -9.28 -23.04 12.26
CA SER A 240 -8.04 -23.44 12.95
C SER A 240 -8.07 -23.07 14.45
N GLY A 241 -9.14 -22.42 14.94
CA GLY A 241 -9.27 -21.99 16.33
C GLY A 241 -8.57 -20.65 16.63
N MET A 242 -8.18 -19.88 15.60
CA MET A 242 -7.58 -18.55 15.79
C MET A 242 -8.64 -17.45 15.64
N PRO A 243 -8.66 -16.44 16.53
CA PRO A 243 -9.63 -15.35 16.43
C PRO A 243 -9.35 -14.43 15.23
N THR A 244 -10.38 -13.77 14.74
CA THR A 244 -10.25 -12.75 13.69
C THR A 244 -9.42 -11.57 14.18
N LEU A 245 -8.46 -11.11 13.35
CA LEU A 245 -7.65 -9.92 13.62
C LEU A 245 -8.30 -8.67 13.03
N GLN A 246 -8.14 -7.55 13.73
CA GLN A 246 -8.52 -6.25 13.19
C GLN A 246 -7.52 -5.81 12.11
N SER A 247 -8.02 -5.06 11.11
CA SER A 247 -7.18 -4.41 10.12
C SER A 247 -6.41 -3.24 10.73
N VAL A 248 -5.24 -2.98 10.18
CA VAL A 248 -4.43 -1.81 10.52
C VAL A 248 -4.52 -0.75 9.42
N GLU A 249 -4.31 0.51 9.79
CA GLU A 249 -4.25 1.60 8.83
C GLU A 249 -2.79 1.88 8.46
N ILE A 250 -2.53 1.95 7.16
CA ILE A 250 -1.25 2.36 6.62
C ILE A 250 -1.34 3.84 6.27
N ALA A 251 -0.42 4.62 6.76
CA ALA A 251 -0.42 6.06 6.57
C ALA A 251 0.90 6.55 5.97
N LEU A 252 0.80 7.62 5.19
CA LEU A 252 1.89 8.35 4.60
C LEU A 252 2.19 9.58 5.45
N HIS A 253 3.40 9.67 5.97
CA HIS A 253 3.90 10.80 6.75
C HIS A 253 4.90 11.61 5.95
N ARG A 254 4.85 12.94 6.11
CA ARG A 254 5.80 13.91 5.55
C ARG A 254 6.02 15.06 6.51
N PRO A 255 7.16 15.75 6.44
CA PRO A 255 7.40 16.95 7.23
C PRO A 255 6.37 18.03 6.95
N SER A 256 6.20 18.93 7.90
CA SER A 256 5.38 20.14 7.70
C SER A 256 6.02 21.05 6.64
N GLY A 257 5.21 21.66 5.79
CA GLY A 257 5.66 22.57 4.76
C GLY A 257 5.33 22.12 3.34
N ARG A 258 5.88 22.84 2.35
CA ARG A 258 5.67 22.53 0.93
C ARG A 258 6.67 21.47 0.48
N PRO A 259 6.23 20.25 0.12
CA PRO A 259 7.13 19.22 -0.35
C PRO A 259 7.76 19.60 -1.70
N SER A 260 8.97 19.12 -1.94
CA SER A 260 9.62 19.21 -3.26
C SER A 260 8.84 18.42 -4.30
N GLU A 261 9.09 18.70 -5.59
CA GLU A 261 8.36 18.01 -6.66
C GLU A 261 8.60 16.48 -6.66
N PRO A 262 9.83 15.95 -6.47
CA PRO A 262 10.05 14.51 -6.35
C PRO A 262 9.28 13.87 -5.19
N VAL A 263 9.24 14.53 -4.03
CA VAL A 263 8.51 14.02 -2.85
C VAL A 263 7.01 13.92 -3.14
N LYS A 264 6.42 14.91 -3.83
CA LYS A 264 5.01 14.86 -4.23
C LYS A 264 4.75 13.71 -5.18
N GLN A 265 5.58 13.57 -6.21
CA GLN A 265 5.41 12.53 -7.23
C GLN A 265 5.59 11.13 -6.64
N LEU A 266 6.57 10.93 -5.75
CA LEU A 266 6.71 9.66 -5.04
C LEU A 266 5.49 9.37 -4.16
N ALA A 267 4.98 10.36 -3.43
CA ALA A 267 3.78 10.21 -2.63
C ALA A 267 2.53 9.86 -3.46
N GLU A 268 2.38 10.44 -4.65
CA GLU A 268 1.29 10.13 -5.58
C GLU A 268 1.40 8.73 -6.17
N LEU A 269 2.61 8.31 -6.55
CA LEU A 269 2.88 6.94 -7.04
C LEU A 269 2.57 5.91 -5.95
N ILE A 270 3.01 6.12 -4.71
CA ILE A 270 2.71 5.25 -3.57
C ILE A 270 1.20 5.15 -3.38
N ARG A 271 0.51 6.28 -3.35
CA ARG A 271 -0.94 6.35 -3.15
C ARG A 271 -1.72 5.59 -4.24
N SER A 272 -1.41 5.87 -5.50
CA SER A 272 -2.08 5.25 -6.63
C SER A 272 -1.83 3.74 -6.71
N HIS A 273 -0.63 3.30 -6.34
CA HIS A 273 -0.27 1.88 -6.37
C HIS A 273 -0.96 1.09 -5.27
N LEU A 274 -0.97 1.62 -4.05
CA LEU A 274 -1.57 0.94 -2.90
C LEU A 274 -3.11 0.96 -2.96
N SER A 275 -3.73 2.05 -3.44
CA SER A 275 -5.19 2.10 -3.65
C SER A 275 -5.69 1.17 -4.77
N ALA A 276 -4.83 0.73 -5.69
CA ALA A 276 -5.19 -0.21 -6.75
C ALA A 276 -5.07 -1.69 -6.32
N ALA A 277 -4.55 -1.94 -5.12
CA ALA A 277 -4.35 -3.29 -4.56
C ALA A 277 -5.56 -3.76 -3.71
N GLU A 278 -6.56 -2.90 -3.48
CA GLU A 278 -7.86 -3.25 -2.91
C GLU A 278 -8.76 -3.90 -3.98
#